data_cab0d82e29ba1223006fd9d35fec6ae6
#
_entry.id   cab0d82e29ba1223006fd9d35fec6ae6
#
_cell.length_a   1.000
_cell.length_b   1.000
_cell.length_c   1.000
_cell.angle_alpha   90.00
_cell.angle_beta   90.00
_cell.angle_gamma   90.00
#
_symmetry.space_group_name_H-M   'P 1'
#
loop_
_entity.id
_entity.type
_entity.pdbx_description
1 polymer ?
#
loop_
_entity_poly.entity_id
_entity_poly.type
_entity_poly.pdbx_seq_one_letter_code
_entity_poly.pdbx_strand_id
1 'polypeptide(L)'
;YAHVDCPGHADYVKNMITGAAQMDGAILVVAATDGPMPQTKEHVLLARQVGVPYIVVALNKADMVDDEEIMELVEMEVRELLSSYEFPGDDVPVVKVSALKALEGDAEWGDKLMNLMNAVDESIPEPERDIDKPFLMPVEDVFTITGRGTVVTGRIERGILNVNEEVEIVGIREEKTTTTVTGIEMFRKLLDEGRAGENVGLLLRGTKREDVERGQVICKPGSICLLYTSDAADDMQCVD
;
A
#
# COMPACT_ATOMS: atom_id res chain seq x y z
N TYR A 1 -10.33 6.00 1.18
CA TYR A 1 -9.37 5.01 0.69
C TYR A 1 -8.28 5.68 -0.15
N ALA A 2 -7.02 5.20 -0.03
CA ALA A 2 -5.98 5.42 -1.00
C ALA A 2 -5.95 4.20 -1.93
N HIS A 3 -5.92 4.42 -3.25
CA HIS A 3 -5.90 3.37 -4.24
C HIS A 3 -4.49 3.19 -4.80
N VAL A 4 -4.00 1.95 -4.75
CA VAL A 4 -2.72 1.55 -5.36
C VAL A 4 -3.03 0.57 -6.48
N ASP A 5 -2.76 0.97 -7.72
CA ASP A 5 -2.91 0.09 -8.88
C ASP A 5 -1.64 -0.73 -9.06
N CYS A 6 -1.78 -2.05 -8.95
CA CYS A 6 -0.67 -2.98 -9.10
C CYS A 6 -0.64 -3.50 -10.54
N PRO A 7 0.47 -3.30 -11.28
CA PRO A 7 0.58 -3.80 -12.64
C PRO A 7 0.51 -5.33 -12.67
N GLY A 8 -0.35 -5.86 -13.55
CA GLY A 8 -0.61 -7.30 -13.67
C GLY A 8 0.45 -8.11 -14.41
N HIS A 9 1.48 -7.49 -15.00
CA HIS A 9 2.48 -8.18 -15.82
C HIS A 9 3.68 -8.63 -14.98
N ALA A 10 4.20 -9.83 -15.23
CA ALA A 10 5.30 -10.44 -14.49
C ALA A 10 6.58 -9.57 -14.40
N ASP A 11 6.84 -8.72 -15.40
CA ASP A 11 7.99 -7.81 -15.42
C ASP A 11 7.95 -6.73 -14.32
N TYR A 12 6.79 -6.52 -13.70
CA TYR A 12 6.55 -5.47 -12.70
C TYR A 12 6.40 -5.99 -11.27
N VAL A 13 6.72 -7.26 -11.02
CA VAL A 13 6.64 -7.91 -9.70
C VAL A 13 7.31 -7.08 -8.59
N LYS A 14 8.45 -6.44 -8.88
CA LYS A 14 9.13 -5.57 -7.90
C LYS A 14 8.28 -4.37 -7.46
N ASN A 15 7.56 -3.76 -8.39
CA ASN A 15 6.68 -2.63 -8.10
C ASN A 15 5.44 -3.09 -7.34
N MET A 16 4.94 -4.29 -7.67
CA MET A 16 3.84 -4.91 -6.96
C MET A 16 4.21 -5.22 -5.50
N ILE A 17 5.39 -5.77 -5.22
CA ILE A 17 5.84 -6.03 -3.85
C ILE A 17 5.87 -4.73 -3.04
N THR A 18 6.41 -3.65 -3.60
CA THR A 18 6.49 -2.37 -2.90
C THR A 18 5.10 -1.78 -2.62
N GLY A 19 4.18 -1.87 -3.59
CA GLY A 19 2.80 -1.39 -3.43
C GLY A 19 1.99 -2.27 -2.48
N ALA A 20 2.11 -3.59 -2.62
CA ALA A 20 1.34 -4.55 -1.82
C ALA A 20 1.70 -4.50 -0.32
N ALA A 21 2.96 -4.23 0.02
CA ALA A 21 3.40 -4.10 1.42
C ALA A 21 2.71 -2.95 2.18
N GLN A 22 2.06 -2.02 1.47
CA GLN A 22 1.38 -0.86 2.05
C GLN A 22 -0.14 -1.01 2.10
N MET A 23 -0.68 -2.10 1.56
CA MET A 23 -2.12 -2.30 1.45
C MET A 23 -2.73 -2.86 2.73
N ASP A 24 -3.82 -2.26 3.18
CA ASP A 24 -4.64 -2.77 4.28
C ASP A 24 -5.64 -3.82 3.79
N GLY A 25 -5.84 -3.92 2.48
CA GLY A 25 -6.64 -4.92 1.80
C GLY A 25 -6.46 -4.86 0.30
N ALA A 26 -6.92 -5.87 -0.43
CA ALA A 26 -6.80 -5.95 -1.88
C ALA A 26 -8.12 -6.32 -2.55
N ILE A 27 -8.35 -5.76 -3.74
CA ILE A 27 -9.38 -6.23 -4.67
C ILE A 27 -8.69 -7.10 -5.70
N LEU A 28 -8.97 -8.40 -5.67
CA LEU A 28 -8.48 -9.35 -6.68
C LEU A 28 -9.44 -9.32 -7.88
N VAL A 29 -8.96 -8.84 -9.01
CA VAL A 29 -9.75 -8.79 -10.24
C VAL A 29 -9.47 -10.03 -11.09
N VAL A 30 -10.50 -10.82 -11.35
CA VAL A 30 -10.46 -12.02 -12.19
C VAL A 30 -11.47 -11.87 -13.32
N ALA A 31 -11.07 -12.20 -14.54
CA ALA A 31 -12.03 -12.21 -15.65
C ALA A 31 -12.94 -13.44 -15.55
N ALA A 32 -14.24 -13.24 -15.51
CA ALA A 32 -15.23 -14.33 -15.47
C ALA A 32 -15.17 -15.24 -16.70
N THR A 33 -14.68 -14.70 -17.83
CA THR A 33 -14.53 -15.46 -19.09
C THR A 33 -13.36 -16.44 -19.08
N ASP A 34 -12.31 -16.17 -18.28
CA ASP A 34 -11.04 -16.90 -18.35
C ASP A 34 -10.72 -17.66 -17.05
N GLY A 35 -11.38 -17.28 -15.94
CA GLY A 35 -11.08 -17.78 -14.62
C GLY A 35 -9.70 -17.36 -14.08
N PRO A 36 -9.22 -18.02 -13.02
CA PRO A 36 -7.93 -17.70 -12.42
C PRO A 36 -6.76 -18.16 -13.30
N MET A 37 -6.08 -17.22 -13.92
CA MET A 37 -4.91 -17.42 -14.76
C MET A 37 -3.63 -17.61 -13.94
N PRO A 38 -2.51 -18.10 -14.53
CA PRO A 38 -1.22 -18.22 -13.82
C PRO A 38 -0.78 -16.96 -13.10
N GLN A 39 -0.98 -15.79 -13.71
CA GLN A 39 -0.67 -14.48 -13.11
C GLN A 39 -1.54 -14.21 -11.87
N THR A 40 -2.80 -14.64 -11.87
CA THR A 40 -3.68 -14.52 -10.69
C THR A 40 -3.08 -15.28 -9.50
N LYS A 41 -2.53 -16.47 -9.74
CA LYS A 41 -1.86 -17.28 -8.71
C LYS A 41 -0.62 -16.58 -8.14
N GLU A 42 0.19 -15.96 -9.01
CA GLU A 42 1.35 -15.19 -8.60
C GLU A 42 0.96 -13.97 -7.76
N HIS A 43 -0.11 -13.27 -8.13
CA HIS A 43 -0.61 -12.12 -7.37
C HIS A 43 -1.12 -12.52 -5.99
N VAL A 44 -1.88 -13.62 -5.88
CA VAL A 44 -2.38 -14.12 -4.59
C VAL A 44 -1.21 -14.57 -3.70
N LEU A 45 -0.23 -15.28 -4.27
CA LEU A 45 0.99 -15.68 -3.55
C LEU A 45 1.75 -14.46 -3.01
N LEU A 46 1.96 -13.44 -3.86
CA LEU A 46 2.64 -12.22 -3.46
C LEU A 46 1.87 -11.46 -2.38
N ALA A 47 0.56 -11.31 -2.54
CA ALA A 47 -0.28 -10.68 -1.53
C ALA A 47 -0.14 -11.37 -0.16
N ARG A 48 -0.08 -12.71 -0.16
CA ARG A 48 0.14 -13.48 1.07
C ARG A 48 1.52 -13.26 1.66
N GLN A 49 2.58 -13.26 0.82
CA GLN A 49 3.96 -13.07 1.26
C GLN A 49 4.24 -11.70 1.84
N VAL A 50 3.63 -10.65 1.29
CA VAL A 50 3.77 -9.28 1.80
C VAL A 50 2.81 -8.95 2.95
N GLY A 51 1.93 -9.90 3.32
CA GLY A 51 1.07 -9.79 4.48
C GLY A 51 -0.21 -8.98 4.26
N VAL A 52 -0.74 -8.92 3.03
CA VAL A 52 -2.08 -8.33 2.79
C VAL A 52 -3.13 -9.11 3.60
N PRO A 53 -3.83 -8.46 4.54
CA PRO A 53 -4.67 -9.18 5.50
C PRO A 53 -6.05 -9.57 4.95
N TYR A 54 -6.60 -8.76 4.03
CA TYR A 54 -7.96 -8.93 3.51
C TYR A 54 -8.01 -8.89 2.00
N ILE A 55 -8.87 -9.74 1.41
CA ILE A 55 -9.12 -9.77 -0.03
C ILE A 55 -10.62 -9.72 -0.29
N VAL A 56 -11.02 -8.96 -1.31
CA VAL A 56 -12.35 -8.98 -1.93
C VAL A 56 -12.17 -9.33 -3.40
N VAL A 57 -13.02 -10.17 -3.96
CA VAL A 57 -12.89 -10.60 -5.37
C VAL A 57 -13.88 -9.86 -6.25
N ALA A 58 -13.40 -9.31 -7.35
CA ALA A 58 -14.19 -8.78 -8.43
C ALA A 58 -14.13 -9.72 -9.64
N LEU A 59 -15.21 -10.46 -9.92
CA LEU A 59 -15.35 -11.22 -11.16
C LEU A 59 -15.78 -10.27 -12.26
N ASN A 60 -14.79 -9.75 -12.99
CA ASN A 60 -15.00 -8.77 -14.05
C ASN A 60 -15.37 -9.42 -15.37
N LYS A 61 -15.94 -8.66 -16.31
CA LYS A 61 -16.49 -9.11 -17.60
C LYS A 61 -17.66 -10.10 -17.41
N ALA A 62 -18.38 -10.00 -16.31
CA ALA A 62 -19.52 -10.88 -16.03
C ALA A 62 -20.67 -10.71 -17.04
N ASP A 63 -20.72 -9.56 -17.75
CA ASP A 63 -21.64 -9.31 -18.87
C ASP A 63 -21.39 -10.17 -20.12
N MET A 64 -20.24 -10.83 -20.20
CA MET A 64 -19.86 -11.69 -21.33
C MET A 64 -20.13 -13.19 -21.08
N VAL A 65 -20.62 -13.55 -19.90
CA VAL A 65 -20.90 -14.93 -19.50
C VAL A 65 -22.39 -15.07 -19.24
N ASP A 66 -23.11 -15.71 -20.16
CA ASP A 66 -24.56 -15.92 -20.06
C ASP A 66 -24.93 -17.17 -19.23
N ASP A 67 -23.96 -18.07 -19.03
CA ASP A 67 -24.16 -19.33 -18.34
C ASP A 67 -23.78 -19.19 -16.84
N GLU A 68 -24.79 -19.37 -16.00
CA GLU A 68 -24.61 -19.26 -14.54
C GLU A 68 -23.76 -20.41 -13.97
N GLU A 69 -23.82 -21.61 -14.56
CA GLU A 69 -23.01 -22.75 -14.12
C GLU A 69 -21.50 -22.47 -14.34
N ILE A 70 -21.16 -21.83 -15.46
CA ILE A 70 -19.78 -21.41 -15.74
C ILE A 70 -19.34 -20.35 -14.72
N MET A 71 -20.23 -19.41 -14.39
CA MET A 71 -19.93 -18.35 -13.42
C MET A 71 -19.67 -18.92 -12.02
N GLU A 72 -20.49 -19.91 -11.60
CA GLU A 72 -20.32 -20.61 -10.32
C GLU A 72 -19.01 -21.42 -10.30
N LEU A 73 -18.66 -22.07 -11.40
CA LEU A 73 -17.42 -22.82 -11.53
C LEU A 73 -16.20 -21.91 -11.36
N VAL A 74 -16.19 -20.76 -12.05
CA VAL A 74 -15.09 -19.79 -11.92
C VAL A 74 -14.99 -19.25 -10.50
N GLU A 75 -16.12 -18.96 -9.86
CA GLU A 75 -16.13 -18.53 -8.46
C GLU A 75 -15.53 -19.60 -7.54
N MET A 76 -15.90 -20.86 -7.73
CA MET A 76 -15.37 -21.98 -6.95
C MET A 76 -13.85 -22.14 -7.15
N GLU A 77 -13.35 -22.04 -8.38
CA GLU A 77 -11.90 -22.10 -8.67
C GLU A 77 -11.14 -20.96 -7.99
N VAL A 78 -11.71 -19.75 -7.95
CA VAL A 78 -11.09 -18.61 -7.24
C VAL A 78 -11.06 -18.84 -5.73
N ARG A 79 -12.14 -19.38 -5.15
CA ARG A 79 -12.21 -19.71 -3.72
C ARG A 79 -11.21 -20.80 -3.33
N GLU A 80 -11.08 -21.83 -4.15
CA GLU A 80 -10.07 -22.89 -3.96
C GLU A 80 -8.64 -22.32 -4.06
N LEU A 81 -8.40 -21.45 -5.03
CA LEU A 81 -7.12 -20.77 -5.17
C LEU A 81 -6.78 -19.96 -3.91
N LEU A 82 -7.68 -19.14 -3.42
CA LEU A 82 -7.48 -18.34 -2.21
C LEU A 82 -7.22 -19.22 -0.99
N SER A 83 -7.99 -20.29 -0.82
CA SER A 83 -7.81 -21.27 0.26
C SER A 83 -6.45 -21.96 0.20
N SER A 84 -5.94 -22.27 -1.01
CA SER A 84 -4.62 -22.89 -1.20
C SER A 84 -3.45 -21.98 -0.78
N TYR A 85 -3.67 -20.69 -0.70
CA TYR A 85 -2.71 -19.68 -0.20
C TYR A 85 -3.06 -19.13 1.19
N GLU A 86 -3.86 -19.89 1.95
CA GLU A 86 -4.21 -19.58 3.34
C GLU A 86 -5.04 -18.29 3.53
N PHE A 87 -5.77 -17.85 2.52
CA PHE A 87 -6.86 -16.91 2.69
C PHE A 87 -8.16 -17.64 3.00
N PRO A 88 -9.13 -17.04 3.71
CA PRO A 88 -10.41 -17.68 4.02
C PRO A 88 -11.33 -17.73 2.78
N GLY A 89 -10.96 -18.53 1.77
CA GLY A 89 -11.58 -18.53 0.43
C GLY A 89 -13.10 -18.70 0.45
N ASP A 90 -13.65 -19.47 1.40
CA ASP A 90 -15.09 -19.67 1.53
C ASP A 90 -15.82 -18.41 2.01
N ASP A 91 -15.16 -17.58 2.85
CA ASP A 91 -15.75 -16.39 3.46
C ASP A 91 -15.45 -15.11 2.67
N VAL A 92 -14.52 -15.17 1.68
CA VAL A 92 -14.15 -13.99 0.88
C VAL A 92 -15.33 -13.53 0.03
N PRO A 93 -15.72 -12.25 0.07
CA PRO A 93 -16.74 -11.71 -0.81
C PRO A 93 -16.32 -11.79 -2.28
N VAL A 94 -17.22 -12.33 -3.10
CA VAL A 94 -17.05 -12.39 -4.57
C VAL A 94 -18.19 -11.62 -5.21
N VAL A 95 -17.85 -10.55 -5.95
CA VAL A 95 -18.84 -9.68 -6.60
C VAL A 95 -18.67 -9.75 -8.11
N LYS A 96 -19.76 -10.09 -8.81
CA LYS A 96 -19.84 -10.13 -10.27
C LYS A 96 -19.98 -8.70 -10.80
N VAL A 97 -19.05 -8.23 -11.63
CA VAL A 97 -19.03 -6.86 -12.17
C VAL A 97 -18.73 -6.82 -13.67
N SER A 98 -19.11 -5.74 -14.32
CA SER A 98 -18.60 -5.35 -15.62
C SER A 98 -18.14 -3.90 -15.55
N ALA A 99 -16.83 -3.72 -15.41
CA ALA A 99 -16.25 -2.38 -15.30
C ALA A 99 -16.49 -1.55 -16.57
N LEU A 100 -16.48 -2.19 -17.75
CA LEU A 100 -16.74 -1.52 -19.03
C LEU A 100 -18.19 -1.00 -19.09
N LYS A 101 -19.18 -1.85 -18.79
CA LYS A 101 -20.59 -1.47 -18.83
C LYS A 101 -20.91 -0.38 -17.81
N ALA A 102 -20.36 -0.48 -16.60
CA ALA A 102 -20.49 0.56 -15.59
C ALA A 102 -19.91 1.90 -16.06
N LEU A 103 -18.75 1.88 -16.75
CA LEU A 103 -18.11 3.07 -17.30
C LEU A 103 -18.92 3.68 -18.47
N GLU A 104 -19.60 2.84 -19.26
CA GLU A 104 -20.53 3.26 -20.34
C GLU A 104 -21.84 3.87 -19.79
N GLY A 105 -22.08 3.79 -18.48
CA GLY A 105 -23.24 4.38 -17.80
C GLY A 105 -24.43 3.43 -17.66
N ASP A 106 -24.22 2.12 -17.81
CA ASP A 106 -25.25 1.12 -17.54
C ASP A 106 -25.57 1.10 -16.03
N ALA A 107 -26.83 1.32 -15.68
CA ALA A 107 -27.27 1.48 -14.30
C ALA A 107 -27.15 0.18 -13.50
N GLU A 108 -27.47 -0.97 -14.10
CA GLU A 108 -27.40 -2.27 -13.41
C GLU A 108 -25.94 -2.60 -13.05
N TRP A 109 -25.03 -2.42 -13.98
CA TRP A 109 -23.60 -2.68 -13.75
C TRP A 109 -22.96 -1.62 -12.86
N GLY A 110 -23.49 -0.38 -12.87
CA GLY A 110 -23.14 0.66 -11.92
C GLY A 110 -23.49 0.25 -10.48
N ASP A 111 -24.70 -0.27 -10.26
CA ASP A 111 -25.14 -0.77 -8.95
C ASP A 111 -24.30 -1.98 -8.48
N LYS A 112 -23.96 -2.91 -9.39
CA LYS A 112 -23.08 -4.05 -9.07
C LYS A 112 -21.67 -3.59 -8.69
N LEU A 113 -21.16 -2.54 -9.35
CA LEU A 113 -19.87 -1.95 -8.95
C LEU A 113 -19.94 -1.29 -7.57
N MET A 114 -21.07 -0.63 -7.25
CA MET A 114 -21.29 -0.11 -5.88
C MET A 114 -21.39 -1.22 -4.84
N ASN A 115 -21.97 -2.38 -5.19
CA ASN A 115 -21.96 -3.55 -4.31
C ASN A 115 -20.54 -4.05 -4.03
N LEU A 116 -19.63 -3.98 -5.02
CA LEU A 116 -18.21 -4.28 -4.77
C LEU A 116 -17.61 -3.31 -3.74
N MET A 117 -17.91 -2.02 -3.84
CA MET A 117 -17.44 -1.03 -2.87
C MET A 117 -18.02 -1.26 -1.47
N ASN A 118 -19.31 -1.62 -1.38
CA ASN A 118 -19.93 -2.00 -0.11
C ASN A 118 -19.26 -3.25 0.50
N ALA A 119 -18.94 -4.26 -0.33
CA ALA A 119 -18.21 -5.44 0.12
C ALA A 119 -16.81 -5.10 0.65
N VAL A 120 -16.13 -4.12 0.05
CA VAL A 120 -14.86 -3.59 0.56
C VAL A 120 -15.05 -2.93 1.92
N ASP A 121 -16.08 -2.07 2.06
CA ASP A 121 -16.37 -1.37 3.32
C ASP A 121 -16.72 -2.33 4.46
N GLU A 122 -17.41 -3.43 4.17
CA GLU A 122 -17.84 -4.42 5.15
C GLU A 122 -16.74 -5.41 5.54
N SER A 123 -15.86 -5.76 4.57
CA SER A 123 -14.91 -6.86 4.74
C SER A 123 -13.51 -6.40 5.12
N ILE A 124 -13.15 -5.15 4.81
CA ILE A 124 -11.84 -4.59 5.15
C ILE A 124 -12.05 -3.60 6.31
N PRO A 125 -11.72 -3.99 7.56
CA PRO A 125 -11.90 -3.12 8.71
C PRO A 125 -11.00 -1.89 8.61
N GLU A 126 -11.40 -0.80 9.23
CA GLU A 126 -10.54 0.37 9.37
C GLU A 126 -9.30 -0.03 10.19
N PRO A 127 -8.09 0.12 9.63
CA PRO A 127 -6.90 -0.36 10.30
C PRO A 127 -6.56 0.51 11.51
N GLU A 128 -6.19 -0.15 12.60
CA GLU A 128 -5.65 0.55 13.76
C GLU A 128 -4.33 1.23 13.40
N ARG A 129 -4.21 2.52 13.70
CA ARG A 129 -3.02 3.32 13.41
C ARG A 129 -2.31 3.70 14.70
N ASP A 130 -1.01 3.46 14.76
CA ASP A 130 -0.13 3.78 15.89
C ASP A 130 0.17 5.29 15.96
N ILE A 131 -0.84 6.12 16.19
CA ILE A 131 -0.71 7.59 16.22
C ILE A 131 0.03 8.10 17.47
N ASP A 132 0.00 7.35 18.57
CA ASP A 132 0.61 7.72 19.86
C ASP A 132 2.11 7.41 19.93
N LYS A 133 2.64 6.66 18.94
CA LYS A 133 4.07 6.35 18.87
C LYS A 133 4.86 7.49 18.23
N PRO A 134 6.19 7.56 18.45
CA PRO A 134 7.04 8.51 17.75
C PRO A 134 6.92 8.38 16.23
N PHE A 135 6.88 9.50 15.52
CA PHE A 135 6.78 9.55 14.06
C PHE A 135 7.86 8.70 13.37
N LEU A 136 7.43 7.97 12.34
CA LEU A 136 8.30 7.17 11.48
C LEU A 136 7.70 7.03 10.08
N MET A 137 8.51 7.29 9.06
CA MET A 137 8.15 7.17 7.65
C MET A 137 9.33 6.60 6.84
N PRO A 138 9.23 5.41 6.22
CA PRO A 138 10.19 4.94 5.23
C PRO A 138 10.19 5.83 3.98
N VAL A 139 11.38 6.07 3.40
CA VAL A 139 11.52 6.81 2.16
C VAL A 139 11.30 5.89 0.97
N GLU A 140 10.26 6.17 0.19
CA GLU A 140 9.90 5.39 -1.00
C GLU A 140 10.46 6.01 -2.28
N ASP A 141 10.42 7.34 -2.37
CA ASP A 141 10.99 8.07 -3.49
C ASP A 141 11.47 9.47 -3.08
N VAL A 142 12.37 10.03 -3.89
CA VAL A 142 12.99 11.34 -3.64
C VAL A 142 12.94 12.19 -4.91
N PHE A 143 12.29 13.34 -4.81
CA PHE A 143 12.14 14.29 -5.91
C PHE A 143 12.77 15.62 -5.58
N THR A 144 13.15 16.36 -6.61
CA THR A 144 13.53 17.77 -6.49
C THR A 144 12.48 18.63 -7.18
N ILE A 145 11.89 19.57 -6.46
CA ILE A 145 10.98 20.54 -7.03
C ILE A 145 11.73 21.86 -7.19
N THR A 146 11.83 22.34 -8.43
CA THR A 146 12.50 23.60 -8.73
C THR A 146 11.91 24.76 -7.93
N GLY A 147 12.76 25.45 -7.17
CA GLY A 147 12.36 26.59 -6.31
C GLY A 147 11.72 26.21 -4.98
N ARG A 148 11.47 24.92 -4.68
CA ARG A 148 10.94 24.47 -3.40
C ARG A 148 11.92 23.61 -2.59
N GLY A 149 12.73 22.78 -3.24
CA GLY A 149 13.71 21.92 -2.59
C GLY A 149 13.47 20.43 -2.79
N THR A 150 13.99 19.62 -1.90
CA THR A 150 13.86 18.17 -1.92
C THR A 150 12.57 17.74 -1.25
N VAL A 151 11.80 16.91 -1.96
CA VAL A 151 10.59 16.27 -1.46
C VAL A 151 10.85 14.76 -1.38
N VAL A 152 10.53 14.18 -0.25
CA VAL A 152 10.55 12.73 -0.03
C VAL A 152 9.13 12.23 0.12
N THR A 153 8.81 11.10 -0.49
CA THR A 153 7.51 10.48 -0.36
C THR A 153 7.61 9.17 0.39
N GLY A 154 6.54 8.83 1.08
CA GLY A 154 6.40 7.58 1.79
C GLY A 154 5.08 7.51 2.54
N ARG A 155 4.78 6.33 3.07
CA ARG A 155 3.68 6.14 4.01
C ARG A 155 4.17 6.38 5.42
N ILE A 156 3.44 7.16 6.19
CA ILE A 156 3.69 7.30 7.62
C ILE A 156 3.26 6.01 8.31
N GLU A 157 4.22 5.27 8.85
CA GLU A 157 3.96 3.98 9.51
C GLU A 157 3.41 4.17 10.92
N ARG A 158 3.87 5.19 11.62
CA ARG A 158 3.42 5.50 13.00
C ARG A 158 3.62 6.97 13.34
N GLY A 159 2.87 7.42 14.34
CA GLY A 159 2.96 8.75 14.91
C GLY A 159 2.26 9.82 14.09
N ILE A 160 2.48 11.04 14.49
CA ILE A 160 2.00 12.28 13.86
C ILE A 160 3.20 13.17 13.61
N LEU A 161 3.22 13.84 12.48
CA LEU A 161 4.22 14.83 12.11
C LEU A 161 3.53 16.14 11.76
N ASN A 162 3.97 17.24 12.37
CA ASN A 162 3.48 18.57 12.06
C ASN A 162 4.47 19.33 11.16
N VAL A 163 3.95 20.30 10.40
CA VAL A 163 4.79 21.24 9.65
C VAL A 163 5.66 22.02 10.62
N ASN A 164 6.92 22.25 10.24
CA ASN A 164 8.01 22.87 11.02
C ASN A 164 8.58 22.02 12.16
N GLU A 165 8.22 20.75 12.24
CA GLU A 165 8.91 19.82 13.15
C GLU A 165 10.26 19.40 12.59
N GLU A 166 11.19 19.15 13.53
CA GLU A 166 12.51 18.60 13.24
C GLU A 166 12.42 17.08 13.12
N VAL A 167 13.09 16.53 12.11
CA VAL A 167 13.14 15.09 11.84
C VAL A 167 14.58 14.65 11.59
N GLU A 168 14.83 13.37 11.83
CA GLU A 168 16.11 12.72 11.60
C GLU A 168 15.97 11.73 10.44
N ILE A 169 16.94 11.76 9.52
CA ILE A 169 17.05 10.80 8.41
C ILE A 169 18.10 9.78 8.80
N VAL A 170 17.71 8.52 8.85
CA VAL A 170 18.55 7.40 9.32
C VAL A 170 18.54 6.24 8.34
N GLY A 171 19.58 5.40 8.41
CA GLY A 171 19.71 4.19 7.59
C GLY A 171 20.56 4.39 6.34
N ILE A 172 21.11 3.29 5.83
CA ILE A 172 22.00 3.19 4.66
C ILE A 172 23.35 3.88 4.90
N ARG A 173 23.35 5.09 5.45
CA ARG A 173 24.55 5.87 5.78
C ARG A 173 24.83 5.82 7.28
N GLU A 174 26.09 5.89 7.65
CA GLU A 174 26.53 5.93 9.04
C GLU A 174 26.13 7.26 9.71
N GLU A 175 26.18 8.35 8.95
CA GLU A 175 25.83 9.67 9.46
C GLU A 175 24.31 9.91 9.43
N LYS A 176 23.77 10.32 10.57
CA LYS A 176 22.40 10.77 10.72
C LYS A 176 22.30 12.24 10.28
N THR A 177 21.29 12.55 9.51
CA THR A 177 21.03 13.92 9.05
C THR A 177 19.77 14.46 9.70
N THR A 178 19.86 15.59 10.37
CA THR A 178 18.71 16.28 10.96
C THR A 178 18.24 17.39 10.04
N THR A 179 16.94 17.51 9.82
CA THR A 179 16.32 18.55 8.99
C THR A 179 14.95 18.93 9.52
N THR A 180 14.37 19.99 8.96
CA THR A 180 13.02 20.46 9.31
C THR A 180 12.06 20.19 8.15
N VAL A 181 10.89 19.65 8.44
CA VAL A 181 9.80 19.50 7.47
C VAL A 181 9.09 20.85 7.30
N THR A 182 9.18 21.45 6.12
CA THR A 182 8.60 22.77 5.83
C THR A 182 7.23 22.69 5.15
N GLY A 183 6.82 21.51 4.74
CA GLY A 183 5.51 21.27 4.15
C GLY A 183 5.21 19.80 4.07
N ILE A 184 3.93 19.47 4.19
CA ILE A 184 3.36 18.12 4.05
C ILE A 184 2.31 18.22 2.95
N GLU A 185 2.38 17.35 1.96
CA GLU A 185 1.45 17.33 0.83
C GLU A 185 0.88 15.91 0.63
N MET A 186 -0.42 15.81 0.46
CA MET A 186 -1.14 14.59 0.11
C MET A 186 -2.15 14.89 -1.00
N PHE A 187 -2.11 14.13 -2.11
CA PHE A 187 -3.00 14.33 -3.27
C PHE A 187 -3.08 15.79 -3.75
N ARG A 188 -1.95 16.48 -3.82
CA ARG A 188 -1.82 17.91 -4.22
C ARG A 188 -2.50 18.89 -3.26
N LYS A 189 -2.78 18.47 -2.03
CA LYS A 189 -3.27 19.33 -0.95
C LYS A 189 -2.19 19.47 0.11
N LEU A 190 -1.96 20.71 0.54
CA LEU A 190 -1.08 20.99 1.67
C LEU A 190 -1.83 20.65 2.97
N LEU A 191 -1.13 19.99 3.86
CA LEU A 191 -1.61 19.61 5.19
C LEU A 191 -0.78 20.32 6.25
N ASP A 192 -1.38 20.59 7.39
CA ASP A 192 -0.69 21.12 8.58
C ASP A 192 -0.01 19.99 9.37
N GLU A 193 -0.56 18.78 9.29
CA GLU A 193 -0.04 17.58 9.92
C GLU A 193 -0.21 16.35 9.00
N GLY A 194 0.65 15.33 9.19
CA GLY A 194 0.52 14.00 8.60
C GLY A 194 0.41 12.95 9.70
N ARG A 195 -0.44 11.93 9.49
CA ARG A 195 -0.75 10.89 10.48
C ARG A 195 -0.40 9.49 9.97
N ALA A 196 -0.17 8.58 10.89
CA ALA A 196 0.05 7.17 10.60
C ALA A 196 -1.00 6.62 9.63
N GLY A 197 -0.54 5.92 8.58
CA GLY A 197 -1.36 5.37 7.50
C GLY A 197 -1.49 6.26 6.26
N GLU A 198 -1.09 7.53 6.33
CA GLU A 198 -1.17 8.46 5.20
C GLU A 198 0.07 8.38 4.30
N ASN A 199 -0.16 8.38 2.98
CA ASN A 199 0.91 8.54 1.99
C ASN A 199 1.13 10.02 1.72
N VAL A 200 2.29 10.53 2.08
CA VAL A 200 2.59 11.96 2.03
C VAL A 200 3.90 12.26 1.31
N GLY A 201 3.99 13.47 0.79
CA GLY A 201 5.24 14.09 0.38
C GLY A 201 5.69 15.10 1.43
N LEU A 202 6.91 14.95 1.95
CA LEU A 202 7.52 15.84 2.92
C LEU A 202 8.54 16.75 2.24
N LEU A 203 8.36 18.05 2.37
CA LEU A 203 9.32 19.03 1.90
C LEU A 203 10.38 19.29 2.99
N LEU A 204 11.63 18.96 2.68
CA LEU A 204 12.75 19.04 3.62
C LEU A 204 13.58 20.32 3.42
N ARG A 205 13.87 21.01 4.51
CA ARG A 205 14.65 22.26 4.49
C ARG A 205 16.14 21.97 4.29
N GLY A 206 16.75 22.61 3.29
CA GLY A 206 18.21 22.58 3.11
C GLY A 206 18.81 21.22 2.76
N THR A 207 17.99 20.21 2.58
CA THR A 207 18.39 18.86 2.22
C THR A 207 18.48 18.76 0.69
N LYS A 208 19.62 18.29 0.17
CA LYS A 208 19.76 18.01 -1.26
C LYS A 208 19.26 16.62 -1.60
N ARG A 209 18.93 16.39 -2.88
CA ARG A 209 18.47 15.07 -3.34
C ARG A 209 19.49 13.97 -3.07
N GLU A 210 20.78 14.30 -3.15
CA GLU A 210 21.89 13.37 -2.90
C GLU A 210 22.08 13.01 -1.42
N ASP A 211 21.46 13.75 -0.49
CA ASP A 211 21.55 13.50 0.95
C ASP A 211 20.51 12.47 1.43
N VAL A 212 19.51 12.16 0.61
CA VAL A 212 18.42 11.23 0.94
C VAL A 212 18.29 10.17 -0.14
N GLU A 213 18.13 8.92 0.28
CA GLU A 213 17.98 7.77 -0.62
C GLU A 213 16.75 6.95 -0.26
N ARG A 214 16.16 6.30 -1.28
CA ARG A 214 15.11 5.30 -1.08
C ARG A 214 15.58 4.20 -0.14
N GLY A 215 14.76 3.83 0.83
CA GLY A 215 15.07 2.82 1.83
C GLY A 215 15.64 3.38 3.13
N GLN A 216 15.97 4.68 3.20
CA GLN A 216 16.20 5.35 4.47
C GLN A 216 14.87 5.57 5.20
N VAL A 217 14.94 5.97 6.46
CA VAL A 217 13.77 6.24 7.30
C VAL A 217 13.85 7.66 7.83
N ILE A 218 12.73 8.37 7.77
CA ILE A 218 12.56 9.67 8.45
C ILE A 218 11.81 9.41 9.75
N CYS A 219 12.36 9.89 10.85
CA CYS A 219 11.81 9.66 12.18
C CYS A 219 11.94 10.88 13.08
N LYS A 220 11.28 10.83 14.23
CA LYS A 220 11.49 11.81 15.29
C LYS A 220 12.93 11.70 15.79
N PRO A 221 13.67 12.82 15.98
CA PRO A 221 15.06 12.78 16.41
C PRO A 221 15.26 11.93 17.68
N GLY A 222 16.25 11.02 17.62
CA GLY A 222 16.59 10.14 18.72
C GLY A 222 15.60 9.01 19.03
N SER A 223 14.55 8.82 18.20
CA SER A 223 13.53 7.79 18.43
C SER A 223 13.89 6.42 17.85
N ILE A 224 14.95 6.34 17.05
CA ILE A 224 15.41 5.09 16.41
C ILE A 224 16.90 4.89 16.65
N CYS A 225 17.25 3.66 17.05
CA CYS A 225 18.60 3.15 17.05
C CYS A 225 18.76 2.14 15.90
N LEU A 226 19.80 2.30 15.10
CA LEU A 226 20.13 1.35 14.03
C LEU A 226 21.11 0.31 14.61
N LEU A 227 20.70 -0.96 14.56
CA LEU A 227 21.58 -2.08 14.86
C LEU A 227 22.22 -2.55 13.56
N TYR A 228 23.51 -2.34 13.42
CA TYR A 228 24.28 -2.89 12.29
C TYR A 228 24.70 -4.32 12.66
N THR A 229 24.32 -5.31 11.86
CA THR A 229 24.50 -6.74 12.15
C THR A 229 25.95 -7.24 11.99
N SER A 230 26.92 -6.36 11.73
CA SER A 230 28.31 -6.77 11.55
C SER A 230 29.09 -7.03 12.85
N ASP A 231 28.58 -6.59 14.00
CA ASP A 231 29.21 -6.88 15.30
C ASP A 231 28.19 -6.81 16.45
N ALA A 232 27.43 -7.89 16.61
CA ALA A 232 26.41 -8.00 17.66
C ALA A 232 26.99 -8.01 19.11
N ALA A 233 28.32 -7.98 19.26
CA ALA A 233 29.00 -8.00 20.55
C ALA A 233 29.30 -6.60 21.11
N ASP A 234 29.38 -5.56 20.26
CA ASP A 234 29.73 -4.19 20.67
C ASP A 234 28.52 -3.24 20.80
N ASP A 235 27.31 -3.66 20.38
CA ASP A 235 26.11 -2.81 20.32
C ASP A 235 25.28 -2.77 21.64
N MET A 236 25.91 -2.92 22.79
CA MET A 236 25.24 -2.75 24.12
C MET A 236 24.96 -1.28 24.49
N GLN A 237 25.10 -0.33 23.58
CA GLN A 237 24.88 1.11 23.85
C GLN A 237 23.45 1.62 23.60
N CYS A 238 22.52 0.77 23.18
CA CYS A 238 21.14 1.19 22.90
C CYS A 238 20.13 0.78 23.99
N VAL A 239 20.61 0.48 25.18
CA VAL A 239 19.76 0.13 26.33
C VAL A 239 19.96 1.17 27.41
N ASP A 240 19.18 2.23 27.33
CA ASP A 240 18.76 3.05 28.49
C ASP A 240 17.41 3.71 28.20
#